data_8f61a09ca81c663d99b989e253d33bc0
#
_entry.id   8f61a09ca81c663d99b989e253d33bc0
#
_cell.length_a   1.000
_cell.length_b   1.000
_cell.length_c   1.000
_cell.angle_alpha   90.00
_cell.angle_beta   90.00
_cell.angle_gamma   90.00
#
_symmetry.space_group_name_H-M   'P 1'
#
loop_
_entity.id
_entity.type
_entity.pdbx_description
1 polymer ?
#
loop_
_entity_poly.entity_id
_entity_poly.type
_entity_poly.pdbx_seq_one_letter_code
_entity_poly.pdbx_strand_id
1 'polypeptide(L)'
;MSGRGAPPVPPRRGGRPSRDEAALLGERILDVATELFFAGGYGATSIEAVAQRAGISKRTFYHRFPDKAALFAAVAHRIIQKLRPPAAVPLYEGDSLDEILRHLARLILRAGLAPPALALSRLMVAEAQRFPELAAIAAGEGSRAEVVGRIAALLDREARAGGLSIDRPEFAADQFLQIVVTIPQRRALGFGRPMTEAELDAWADDCVNLFLNGCRYWKTAARDQRE
;
A
#
# COMPACT_ATOMS: atom_id res chain seq x y z
N MET A 1 -18.39 -8.70 70.74
CA MET A 1 -17.29 -8.49 69.75
C MET A 1 -17.93 -8.24 68.38
N SER A 2 -18.01 -6.97 67.98
CA SER A 2 -18.74 -6.53 66.78
C SER A 2 -17.80 -6.54 65.59
N GLY A 3 -18.04 -7.40 64.62
CA GLY A 3 -17.34 -7.42 63.34
C GLY A 3 -17.83 -6.28 62.45
N ARG A 4 -17.00 -5.30 62.16
CA ARG A 4 -17.26 -4.27 61.17
C ARG A 4 -16.98 -4.84 59.78
N GLY A 5 -18.07 -5.06 59.01
CA GLY A 5 -17.97 -5.37 57.59
C GLY A 5 -17.36 -4.22 56.79
N ALA A 6 -16.40 -4.53 55.94
CA ALA A 6 -15.82 -3.56 55.02
C ALA A 6 -16.89 -3.03 54.03
N PRO A 7 -16.86 -1.75 53.65
CA PRO A 7 -17.85 -1.20 52.71
C PRO A 7 -17.67 -1.79 51.32
N PRO A 8 -18.74 -1.97 50.53
CA PRO A 8 -18.69 -2.52 49.19
C PRO A 8 -17.93 -1.54 48.28
N VAL A 9 -16.99 -2.09 47.52
CA VAL A 9 -16.26 -1.35 46.45
C VAL A 9 -17.26 -0.94 45.38
N PRO A 10 -17.39 0.35 45.05
CA PRO A 10 -18.34 0.79 44.02
C PRO A 10 -17.95 0.25 42.67
N PRO A 11 -18.92 -0.12 41.82
CA PRO A 11 -18.65 -0.60 40.46
C PRO A 11 -17.96 0.51 39.66
N ARG A 12 -16.86 0.14 38.96
CA ARG A 12 -16.14 1.05 38.05
C ARG A 12 -17.13 1.58 37.02
N ARG A 13 -17.52 2.84 37.11
CA ARG A 13 -18.27 3.55 36.08
C ARG A 13 -17.44 3.52 34.81
N GLY A 14 -18.01 2.94 33.74
CA GLY A 14 -17.45 2.94 32.40
C GLY A 14 -17.27 4.39 31.91
N GLY A 15 -16.09 4.95 32.12
CA GLY A 15 -15.68 6.22 31.52
C GLY A 15 -15.50 6.05 30.02
N ARG A 16 -15.61 7.14 29.27
CA ARG A 16 -15.25 7.19 27.84
C ARG A 16 -13.84 6.61 27.69
N PRO A 17 -13.58 5.64 26.79
CA PRO A 17 -12.26 5.08 26.58
C PRO A 17 -11.22 6.20 26.37
N SER A 18 -10.04 6.07 26.96
CA SER A 18 -8.93 6.99 26.71
C SER A 18 -8.57 6.98 25.21
N ARG A 19 -7.88 8.00 24.73
CA ARG A 19 -7.40 8.04 23.33
C ARG A 19 -6.54 6.81 23.00
N ASP A 20 -5.72 6.36 23.96
CA ASP A 20 -4.86 5.20 23.79
C ASP A 20 -5.64 3.89 23.73
N GLU A 21 -6.63 3.71 24.61
CA GLU A 21 -7.55 2.54 24.56
C GLU A 21 -8.33 2.51 23.24
N ALA A 22 -8.77 3.68 22.77
CA ALA A 22 -9.44 3.79 21.50
C ALA A 22 -8.51 3.47 20.31
N ALA A 23 -7.24 3.87 20.34
CA ALA A 23 -6.25 3.52 19.32
C ALA A 23 -5.96 2.02 19.32
N LEU A 24 -5.67 1.43 20.48
CA LEU A 24 -5.42 0.00 20.64
C LEU A 24 -6.62 -0.86 20.15
N LEU A 25 -7.84 -0.40 20.44
CA LEU A 25 -9.03 -1.08 19.91
C LEU A 25 -9.09 -1.05 18.38
N GLY A 26 -8.71 0.09 17.77
CA GLY A 26 -8.63 0.22 16.31
C GLY A 26 -7.65 -0.76 15.70
N GLU A 27 -6.44 -0.82 16.23
CA GLU A 27 -5.42 -1.75 15.76
C GLU A 27 -5.89 -3.20 15.88
N ARG A 28 -6.50 -3.58 17.00
CA ARG A 28 -7.05 -4.93 17.18
C ARG A 28 -8.14 -5.28 16.17
N ILE A 29 -9.04 -4.34 15.83
CA ILE A 29 -10.06 -4.58 14.81
C ILE A 29 -9.40 -4.79 13.45
N LEU A 30 -8.41 -3.97 13.10
CA LEU A 30 -7.68 -4.08 11.83
C LEU A 30 -6.84 -5.37 11.74
N ASP A 31 -6.26 -5.84 12.86
CA ASP A 31 -5.54 -7.12 12.88
C ASP A 31 -6.48 -8.28 12.59
N VAL A 32 -7.60 -8.36 13.32
CA VAL A 32 -8.64 -9.38 13.13
C VAL A 32 -9.20 -9.34 11.72
N ALA A 33 -9.50 -8.15 11.20
CA ALA A 33 -10.02 -7.99 9.85
C ALA A 33 -9.01 -8.46 8.78
N THR A 34 -7.71 -8.13 8.96
CA THR A 34 -6.64 -8.57 8.06
C THR A 34 -6.57 -10.10 8.01
N GLU A 35 -6.57 -10.77 9.16
CA GLU A 35 -6.58 -12.23 9.24
C GLU A 35 -7.79 -12.84 8.52
N LEU A 36 -8.99 -12.33 8.80
CA LEU A 36 -10.21 -12.86 8.21
C LEU A 36 -10.29 -12.62 6.70
N PHE A 37 -9.92 -11.44 6.23
CA PHE A 37 -9.87 -11.14 4.79
C PHE A 37 -8.86 -12.01 4.05
N PHE A 38 -7.69 -12.25 4.62
CA PHE A 38 -6.66 -13.05 3.95
C PHE A 38 -6.94 -14.55 4.01
N ALA A 39 -7.61 -15.03 5.08
CA ALA A 39 -7.95 -16.44 5.21
C ALA A 39 -9.21 -16.84 4.43
N GLY A 40 -10.24 -16.01 4.44
CA GLY A 40 -11.57 -16.33 3.89
C GLY A 40 -11.97 -15.54 2.65
N GLY A 41 -11.23 -14.51 2.29
CA GLY A 41 -11.61 -13.56 1.24
C GLY A 41 -12.52 -12.44 1.74
N TYR A 42 -12.68 -11.41 0.89
CA TYR A 42 -13.53 -10.26 1.21
C TYR A 42 -15.00 -10.68 1.31
N GLY A 43 -15.51 -11.48 0.35
CA GLY A 43 -16.91 -11.88 0.30
C GLY A 43 -17.38 -12.64 1.52
N ALA A 44 -16.61 -13.61 1.99
CA ALA A 44 -16.94 -14.47 3.11
C ALA A 44 -16.75 -13.82 4.49
N THR A 45 -16.01 -12.73 4.58
CA THR A 45 -15.81 -12.00 5.84
C THR A 45 -17.04 -11.16 6.17
N SER A 46 -17.65 -11.39 7.32
CA SER A 46 -18.78 -10.59 7.84
C SER A 46 -18.34 -9.63 8.94
N ILE A 47 -19.07 -8.53 9.08
CA ILE A 47 -18.86 -7.56 10.18
C ILE A 47 -19.08 -8.23 11.54
N GLU A 48 -20.05 -9.14 11.61
CA GLU A 48 -20.32 -9.94 12.80
C GLU A 48 -19.12 -10.77 13.24
N ALA A 49 -18.51 -11.49 12.29
CA ALA A 49 -17.31 -12.29 12.57
C ALA A 49 -16.15 -11.43 13.07
N VAL A 50 -15.93 -10.27 12.44
CA VAL A 50 -14.90 -9.32 12.87
C VAL A 50 -15.18 -8.79 14.28
N ALA A 51 -16.41 -8.34 14.55
CA ALA A 51 -16.79 -7.80 15.85
C ALA A 51 -16.67 -8.86 16.95
N GLN A 52 -17.16 -10.07 16.71
CA GLN A 52 -17.08 -11.20 17.64
C GLN A 52 -15.62 -11.54 17.96
N ARG A 53 -14.78 -11.69 16.93
CA ARG A 53 -13.37 -12.07 17.12
C ARG A 53 -12.54 -10.95 17.74
N ALA A 54 -12.89 -9.67 17.48
CA ALA A 54 -12.29 -8.51 18.12
C ALA A 54 -12.80 -8.26 19.55
N GLY A 55 -13.80 -9.01 20.02
CA GLY A 55 -14.40 -8.88 21.35
C GLY A 55 -15.15 -7.56 21.55
N ILE A 56 -15.88 -7.10 20.51
CA ILE A 56 -16.63 -5.84 20.54
C ILE A 56 -18.09 -6.04 20.11
N SER A 57 -18.95 -5.10 20.48
CA SER A 57 -20.32 -5.06 19.96
C SER A 57 -20.36 -4.54 18.51
N LYS A 58 -21.41 -4.93 17.75
CA LYS A 58 -21.67 -4.34 16.42
C LYS A 58 -21.78 -2.83 16.47
N ARG A 59 -22.41 -2.27 17.53
CA ARG A 59 -22.52 -0.83 17.73
C ARG A 59 -21.15 -0.17 17.82
N THR A 60 -20.21 -0.79 18.55
CA THR A 60 -18.83 -0.30 18.66
C THR A 60 -18.11 -0.37 17.32
N PHE A 61 -18.35 -1.41 16.53
CA PHE A 61 -17.82 -1.53 15.17
C PHE A 61 -18.32 -0.39 14.27
N TYR A 62 -19.65 -0.22 14.15
CA TYR A 62 -20.26 0.79 13.29
C TYR A 62 -19.93 2.24 13.68
N HIS A 63 -19.62 2.47 14.95
CA HIS A 63 -19.10 3.78 15.38
C HIS A 63 -17.74 4.11 14.74
N ARG A 64 -16.99 3.11 14.31
CA ARG A 64 -15.62 3.27 13.80
C ARG A 64 -15.52 3.08 12.29
N PHE A 65 -16.23 2.11 11.78
CA PHE A 65 -16.28 1.77 10.35
C PHE A 65 -17.73 1.70 9.91
N PRO A 66 -18.17 2.56 8.97
CA PRO A 66 -19.56 2.60 8.51
C PRO A 66 -19.99 1.31 7.82
N ASP A 67 -19.05 0.63 7.17
CA ASP A 67 -19.31 -0.60 6.42
C ASP A 67 -18.04 -1.47 6.27
N LYS A 68 -18.18 -2.58 5.56
CA LYS A 68 -17.07 -3.51 5.29
C LYS A 68 -16.06 -2.93 4.31
N ALA A 69 -16.47 -2.09 3.37
CA ALA A 69 -15.59 -1.45 2.41
C ALA A 69 -14.64 -0.45 3.11
N ALA A 70 -15.17 0.36 4.02
CA ALA A 70 -14.37 1.28 4.83
C ALA A 70 -13.37 0.53 5.74
N LEU A 71 -13.79 -0.61 6.32
CA LEU A 71 -12.87 -1.47 7.08
C LEU A 71 -11.76 -2.02 6.18
N PHE A 72 -12.11 -2.51 4.99
CA PHE A 72 -11.13 -3.03 4.04
C PHE A 72 -10.17 -1.95 3.56
N ALA A 73 -10.66 -0.76 3.24
CA ALA A 73 -9.83 0.40 2.91
C ALA A 73 -8.82 0.72 4.02
N ALA A 74 -9.26 0.70 5.28
CA ALA A 74 -8.37 0.93 6.42
C ALA A 74 -7.32 -0.19 6.57
N VAL A 75 -7.69 -1.46 6.32
CA VAL A 75 -6.73 -2.58 6.30
C VAL A 75 -5.71 -2.40 5.17
N ALA A 76 -6.15 -2.13 3.94
CA ALA A 76 -5.29 -1.89 2.80
C ALA A 76 -4.33 -0.73 3.05
N HIS A 77 -4.86 0.40 3.53
CA HIS A 77 -4.05 1.58 3.89
C HIS A 77 -2.98 1.24 4.93
N ARG A 78 -3.34 0.53 6.01
CA ARG A 78 -2.39 0.12 7.05
C ARG A 78 -1.28 -0.78 6.50
N ILE A 79 -1.60 -1.73 5.64
CA ILE A 79 -0.62 -2.60 4.99
C ILE A 79 0.35 -1.75 4.17
N ILE A 80 -0.15 -0.86 3.34
CA ILE A 80 0.65 0.03 2.50
C ILE A 80 1.55 0.93 3.35
N GLN A 81 1.03 1.51 4.44
CA GLN A 81 1.83 2.34 5.36
C GLN A 81 2.98 1.55 5.99
N LYS A 82 2.73 0.30 6.41
CA LYS A 82 3.77 -0.59 6.98
C LYS A 82 4.84 -1.01 5.95
N LEU A 83 4.52 -0.94 4.66
CA LEU A 83 5.46 -1.26 3.57
C LEU A 83 6.29 -0.05 3.12
N ARG A 84 5.95 1.15 3.57
CA ARG A 84 6.78 2.33 3.30
C ARG A 84 8.16 2.17 3.94
N PRO A 85 9.22 2.57 3.24
CA PRO A 85 10.53 2.64 3.86
C PRO A 85 10.48 3.49 5.13
N PRO A 86 11.20 3.11 6.19
CA PRO A 86 11.35 3.95 7.38
C PRO A 86 11.82 5.35 6.98
N ALA A 87 11.42 6.38 7.75
CA ALA A 87 11.81 7.77 7.49
C ALA A 87 13.34 7.98 7.48
N ALA A 88 14.09 7.08 8.13
CA ALA A 88 15.56 7.09 8.13
C ALA A 88 16.17 6.57 6.82
N VAL A 89 15.41 5.91 5.95
CA VAL A 89 15.88 5.45 4.63
C VAL A 89 15.64 6.58 3.64
N PRO A 90 16.69 7.22 3.10
CA PRO A 90 16.52 8.28 2.12
C PRO A 90 15.93 7.68 0.84
N LEU A 91 14.83 8.26 0.36
CA LEU A 91 14.19 7.82 -0.90
C LEU A 91 15.07 8.16 -2.12
N TYR A 92 15.85 9.22 -2.02
CA TYR A 92 16.71 9.75 -3.08
C TYR A 92 18.17 9.59 -2.66
N GLU A 93 18.61 8.34 -2.53
CA GLU A 93 20.00 8.01 -2.24
C GLU A 93 20.77 7.78 -3.55
N GLY A 94 21.85 8.52 -3.73
CA GLY A 94 22.74 8.47 -4.90
C GLY A 94 23.17 9.85 -5.36
N ASP A 95 24.32 9.91 -6.00
CA ASP A 95 24.92 11.14 -6.56
C ASP A 95 24.43 11.43 -7.98
N SER A 96 23.77 10.46 -8.60
CA SER A 96 23.23 10.55 -9.96
C SER A 96 21.77 10.08 -10.03
N LEU A 97 21.04 10.53 -11.06
CA LEU A 97 19.69 10.05 -11.33
C LEU A 97 19.63 8.53 -11.51
N ASP A 98 20.65 7.96 -12.16
CA ASP A 98 20.77 6.51 -12.36
C ASP A 98 20.81 5.76 -11.03
N GLU A 99 21.64 6.18 -10.10
CA GLU A 99 21.75 5.58 -8.76
C GLU A 99 20.47 5.75 -7.95
N ILE A 100 19.85 6.94 -7.98
CA ILE A 100 18.59 7.23 -7.32
C ILE A 100 17.47 6.29 -7.83
N LEU A 101 17.37 6.14 -9.16
CA LEU A 101 16.34 5.27 -9.74
C LEU A 101 16.59 3.79 -9.44
N ARG A 102 17.85 3.32 -9.40
CA ARG A 102 18.19 1.95 -8.96
C ARG A 102 17.81 1.71 -7.51
N HIS A 103 18.12 2.68 -6.64
CA HIS A 103 17.72 2.60 -5.24
C HIS A 103 16.18 2.55 -5.11
N LEU A 104 15.45 3.44 -5.79
CA LEU A 104 14.00 3.45 -5.82
C LEU A 104 13.42 2.15 -6.38
N ALA A 105 13.97 1.60 -7.46
CA ALA A 105 13.52 0.33 -8.03
C ALA A 105 13.62 -0.81 -7.01
N ARG A 106 14.72 -0.92 -6.27
CA ARG A 106 14.89 -1.91 -5.21
C ARG A 106 13.90 -1.71 -4.06
N LEU A 107 13.64 -0.46 -3.64
CA LEU A 107 12.62 -0.17 -2.62
C LEU A 107 11.22 -0.56 -3.08
N ILE A 108 10.86 -0.24 -4.33
CA ILE A 108 9.58 -0.62 -4.95
C ILE A 108 9.42 -2.14 -4.98
N LEU A 109 10.45 -2.87 -5.40
CA LEU A 109 10.44 -4.34 -5.43
C LEU A 109 10.25 -4.93 -4.03
N ARG A 110 11.02 -4.47 -3.04
CA ARG A 110 10.89 -4.93 -1.65
C ARG A 110 9.47 -4.72 -1.10
N ALA A 111 8.90 -3.53 -1.34
CA ALA A 111 7.54 -3.22 -0.91
C ALA A 111 6.49 -4.07 -1.65
N GLY A 112 6.58 -4.13 -2.98
CA GLY A 112 5.60 -4.82 -3.83
C GLY A 112 5.62 -6.35 -3.73
N LEU A 113 6.75 -6.93 -3.32
CA LEU A 113 6.94 -8.38 -3.14
C LEU A 113 6.83 -8.83 -1.68
N ALA A 114 6.65 -7.90 -0.74
CA ALA A 114 6.45 -8.26 0.65
C ALA A 114 5.19 -9.14 0.82
N PRO A 115 5.24 -10.16 1.72
CA PRO A 115 4.12 -11.08 1.88
C PRO A 115 2.75 -10.41 2.08
N PRO A 116 2.61 -9.32 2.87
CA PRO A 116 1.32 -8.63 3.02
C PRO A 116 0.85 -7.95 1.72
N ALA A 117 1.77 -7.40 0.91
CA ALA A 117 1.44 -6.80 -0.39
C ALA A 117 0.93 -7.86 -1.38
N LEU A 118 1.61 -9.01 -1.45
CA LEU A 118 1.20 -10.13 -2.29
C LEU A 118 -0.15 -10.71 -1.84
N ALA A 119 -0.40 -10.83 -0.54
CA ALA A 119 -1.68 -11.29 -0.01
C ALA A 119 -2.82 -10.34 -0.38
N LEU A 120 -2.60 -9.03 -0.23
CA LEU A 120 -3.56 -8.01 -0.65
C LEU A 120 -3.81 -8.07 -2.16
N SER A 121 -2.76 -8.19 -2.98
CA SER A 121 -2.89 -8.30 -4.44
C SER A 121 -3.67 -9.54 -4.87
N ARG A 122 -3.42 -10.71 -4.24
CA ARG A 122 -4.21 -11.93 -4.50
C ARG A 122 -5.68 -11.72 -4.23
N LEU A 123 -6.01 -11.13 -3.09
CA LEU A 123 -7.40 -10.86 -2.70
C LEU A 123 -8.06 -9.90 -3.68
N MET A 124 -7.37 -8.82 -4.07
CA MET A 124 -7.87 -7.87 -5.05
C MET A 124 -8.16 -8.52 -6.40
N VAL A 125 -7.22 -9.31 -6.94
CA VAL A 125 -7.41 -10.01 -8.23
C VAL A 125 -8.57 -11.01 -8.15
N ALA A 126 -8.72 -11.72 -7.03
CA ALA A 126 -9.77 -12.73 -6.88
C ALA A 126 -11.18 -12.14 -6.72
N GLU A 127 -11.30 -10.97 -6.12
CA GLU A 127 -12.59 -10.47 -5.65
C GLU A 127 -13.07 -9.18 -6.34
N ALA A 128 -12.18 -8.41 -7.01
CA ALA A 128 -12.51 -7.10 -7.56
C ALA A 128 -13.64 -7.11 -8.60
N GLN A 129 -13.78 -8.20 -9.37
CA GLN A 129 -14.89 -8.32 -10.32
C GLN A 129 -16.24 -8.48 -9.63
N ARG A 130 -16.25 -9.16 -8.47
CA ARG A 130 -17.46 -9.41 -7.69
C ARG A 130 -17.83 -8.25 -6.78
N PHE A 131 -16.82 -7.48 -6.35
CA PHE A 131 -16.94 -6.37 -5.41
C PHE A 131 -16.26 -5.12 -6.00
N PRO A 132 -16.99 -4.31 -6.81
CA PRO A 132 -16.43 -3.13 -7.48
C PRO A 132 -15.82 -2.09 -6.52
N GLU A 133 -16.29 -2.04 -5.28
CA GLU A 133 -15.74 -1.17 -4.23
C GLU A 133 -14.26 -1.47 -3.95
N LEU A 134 -13.80 -2.71 -4.11
CA LEU A 134 -12.38 -3.06 -3.95
C LEU A 134 -11.53 -2.42 -5.06
N ALA A 135 -12.02 -2.44 -6.29
CA ALA A 135 -11.34 -1.78 -7.40
C ALA A 135 -11.26 -0.27 -7.19
N ALA A 136 -12.34 0.35 -6.67
CA ALA A 136 -12.36 1.78 -6.32
C ALA A 136 -11.36 2.10 -5.20
N ILE A 137 -11.25 1.27 -4.18
CA ILE A 137 -10.26 1.41 -3.12
C ILE A 137 -8.84 1.32 -3.69
N ALA A 138 -8.57 0.34 -4.56
CA ALA A 138 -7.26 0.21 -5.20
C ALA A 138 -6.90 1.39 -6.11
N ALA A 139 -7.88 1.92 -6.83
CA ALA A 139 -7.68 3.06 -7.74
C ALA A 139 -7.59 4.40 -7.00
N GLY A 140 -8.29 4.54 -5.88
CA GLY A 140 -8.37 5.78 -5.11
C GLY A 140 -7.24 5.99 -4.10
N GLU A 141 -6.44 4.98 -3.85
CA GLU A 141 -5.47 5.03 -2.76
C GLU A 141 -4.28 5.95 -3.07
N GLY A 142 -4.23 7.05 -2.35
CA GLY A 142 -3.20 8.08 -2.42
C GLY A 142 -1.76 7.58 -2.39
N SER A 143 -1.51 6.34 -1.97
CA SER A 143 -0.16 5.76 -1.91
C SER A 143 0.50 5.61 -3.28
N ARG A 144 -0.24 5.08 -4.28
CA ARG A 144 0.32 4.98 -5.64
C ARG A 144 0.52 6.37 -6.23
N ALA A 145 -0.49 7.23 -6.13
CA ALA A 145 -0.43 8.60 -6.61
C ALA A 145 0.71 9.38 -5.94
N GLU A 146 0.92 9.19 -4.64
CA GLU A 146 2.04 9.80 -3.91
C GLU A 146 3.41 9.32 -4.43
N VAL A 147 3.60 8.00 -4.63
CA VAL A 147 4.85 7.46 -5.17
C VAL A 147 5.09 7.96 -6.59
N VAL A 148 4.07 7.91 -7.45
CA VAL A 148 4.14 8.44 -8.82
C VAL A 148 4.47 9.92 -8.80
N GLY A 149 3.80 10.73 -7.96
CA GLY A 149 4.06 12.16 -7.85
C GLY A 149 5.48 12.49 -7.41
N ARG A 150 6.04 11.73 -6.48
CA ARG A 150 7.44 11.90 -6.03
C ARG A 150 8.45 11.56 -7.12
N ILE A 151 8.24 10.46 -7.85
CA ILE A 151 9.09 10.09 -8.98
C ILE A 151 8.93 11.13 -10.11
N ALA A 152 7.71 11.57 -10.41
CA ALA A 152 7.44 12.60 -11.41
C ALA A 152 8.15 13.91 -11.12
N ALA A 153 8.15 14.36 -9.86
CA ALA A 153 8.86 15.58 -9.45
C ALA A 153 10.39 15.45 -9.62
N LEU A 154 10.95 14.26 -9.35
CA LEU A 154 12.36 13.97 -9.63
C LEU A 154 12.64 14.06 -11.13
N LEU A 155 11.85 13.39 -11.96
CA LEU A 155 12.03 13.37 -13.41
C LEU A 155 11.86 14.75 -14.06
N ASP A 156 10.87 15.54 -13.59
CA ASP A 156 10.65 16.92 -14.05
C ASP A 156 11.84 17.82 -13.75
N ARG A 157 12.42 17.69 -12.54
CA ARG A 157 13.65 18.43 -12.17
C ARG A 157 14.81 18.09 -13.10
N GLU A 158 15.03 16.81 -13.39
CA GLU A 158 16.10 16.36 -14.27
C GLU A 158 15.87 16.74 -15.74
N ALA A 159 14.61 16.74 -16.18
CA ALA A 159 14.25 17.21 -17.52
C ALA A 159 14.52 18.73 -17.68
N ARG A 160 14.18 19.53 -16.69
CA ARG A 160 14.49 20.99 -16.68
C ARG A 160 15.99 21.27 -16.64
N ALA A 161 16.78 20.40 -16.03
CA ALA A 161 18.23 20.49 -16.03
C ALA A 161 18.87 20.06 -17.37
N GLY A 162 18.08 19.55 -18.33
CA GLY A 162 18.53 19.11 -19.65
C GLY A 162 19.09 17.69 -19.70
N GLY A 163 19.01 16.93 -18.59
CA GLY A 163 19.48 15.55 -18.52
C GLY A 163 18.55 14.54 -19.18
N LEU A 164 17.26 14.88 -19.30
CA LEU A 164 16.23 14.03 -19.88
C LEU A 164 15.34 14.78 -20.87
N SER A 165 14.73 14.05 -21.81
CA SER A 165 13.69 14.57 -22.70
C SER A 165 12.36 13.93 -22.33
N ILE A 166 11.60 14.55 -21.41
CA ILE A 166 10.32 14.04 -20.89
C ILE A 166 9.29 15.18 -20.92
N ASP A 167 8.24 15.02 -21.74
CA ASP A 167 7.14 15.99 -21.82
C ASP A 167 6.04 15.71 -20.79
N ARG A 168 5.97 14.48 -20.28
CA ARG A 168 4.94 14.00 -19.38
C ARG A 168 5.55 13.24 -18.19
N PRO A 169 6.08 13.94 -17.18
CA PRO A 169 6.80 13.33 -16.05
C PRO A 169 5.93 12.35 -15.26
N GLU A 170 4.63 12.63 -15.05
CA GLU A 170 3.70 11.74 -14.34
C GLU A 170 3.48 10.43 -15.08
N PHE A 171 3.31 10.48 -16.41
CA PHE A 171 3.21 9.28 -17.23
C PHE A 171 4.50 8.46 -17.17
N ALA A 172 5.65 9.11 -17.29
CA ALA A 172 6.94 8.44 -17.23
C ALA A 172 7.16 7.77 -15.85
N ALA A 173 6.79 8.45 -14.77
CA ALA A 173 6.86 7.91 -13.42
C ALA A 173 5.93 6.70 -13.23
N ASP A 174 4.71 6.75 -13.76
CA ASP A 174 3.78 5.63 -13.72
C ASP A 174 4.29 4.43 -14.51
N GLN A 175 4.85 4.66 -15.72
CA GLN A 175 5.50 3.60 -16.49
C GLN A 175 6.72 3.01 -15.78
N PHE A 176 7.56 3.84 -15.17
CA PHE A 176 8.70 3.35 -14.37
C PHE A 176 8.23 2.41 -13.26
N LEU A 177 7.23 2.80 -12.49
CA LEU A 177 6.65 1.96 -11.44
C LEU A 177 6.15 0.62 -12.01
N GLN A 178 5.47 0.66 -13.16
CA GLN A 178 4.92 -0.55 -13.81
C GLN A 178 5.99 -1.51 -14.29
N ILE A 179 7.01 -1.03 -15.01
CA ILE A 179 8.06 -1.90 -15.55
C ILE A 179 8.86 -2.57 -14.44
N VAL A 180 9.06 -1.88 -13.30
CA VAL A 180 9.80 -2.41 -12.16
C VAL A 180 9.03 -3.54 -11.49
N VAL A 181 7.75 -3.33 -11.15
CA VAL A 181 7.05 -4.23 -10.22
C VAL A 181 6.23 -5.33 -10.89
N THR A 182 5.71 -5.10 -12.10
CA THR A 182 4.64 -5.96 -12.66
C THR A 182 5.08 -7.40 -12.89
N ILE A 183 6.21 -7.63 -13.54
CA ILE A 183 6.65 -9.00 -13.85
C ILE A 183 7.11 -9.75 -12.59
N PRO A 184 7.95 -9.19 -11.71
CA PRO A 184 8.31 -9.86 -10.46
C PRO A 184 7.09 -10.21 -9.60
N GLN A 185 6.12 -9.28 -9.49
CA GLN A 185 4.90 -9.51 -8.72
C GLN A 185 4.03 -10.61 -9.33
N ARG A 186 3.83 -10.64 -10.66
CA ARG A 186 3.10 -11.72 -11.34
C ARG A 186 3.72 -13.08 -11.05
N ARG A 187 5.06 -13.19 -11.13
CA ARG A 187 5.76 -14.45 -10.80
C ARG A 187 5.55 -14.85 -9.34
N ALA A 188 5.66 -13.91 -8.41
CA ALA A 188 5.41 -14.15 -6.99
C ALA A 188 3.94 -14.52 -6.66
N LEU A 189 2.99 -14.10 -7.52
CA LEU A 189 1.58 -14.48 -7.42
C LEU A 189 1.25 -15.86 -8.00
N GLY A 190 2.23 -16.56 -8.60
CA GLY A 190 2.07 -17.92 -9.14
C GLY A 190 2.01 -18.00 -10.67
N PHE A 191 2.16 -16.88 -11.40
CA PHE A 191 2.21 -16.85 -12.86
C PHE A 191 3.64 -17.03 -13.39
N GLY A 192 4.43 -17.88 -12.76
CA GLY A 192 5.81 -18.20 -13.08
C GLY A 192 6.64 -18.50 -11.86
N ARG A 193 7.93 -18.84 -12.06
CA ARG A 193 8.86 -19.04 -10.96
C ARG A 193 9.19 -17.67 -10.32
N PRO A 194 9.10 -17.56 -8.97
CA PRO A 194 9.57 -16.36 -8.29
C PRO A 194 11.04 -16.08 -8.60
N MET A 195 11.40 -14.82 -8.66
CA MET A 195 12.77 -14.36 -8.84
C MET A 195 13.55 -14.46 -7.53
N THR A 196 14.81 -14.83 -7.62
CA THR A 196 15.77 -14.74 -6.50
C THR A 196 16.17 -13.29 -6.26
N GLU A 197 16.83 -12.99 -5.12
CA GLU A 197 17.33 -11.64 -4.85
C GLU A 197 18.27 -11.13 -5.93
N ALA A 198 19.22 -11.97 -6.37
CA ALA A 198 20.15 -11.61 -7.43
C ALA A 198 19.43 -11.31 -8.78
N GLU A 199 18.39 -12.07 -9.10
CA GLU A 199 17.55 -11.79 -10.29
C GLU A 199 16.74 -10.52 -10.14
N LEU A 200 16.29 -10.18 -8.93
CA LEU A 200 15.57 -8.92 -8.67
C LEU A 200 16.49 -7.70 -8.75
N ASP A 201 17.73 -7.82 -8.28
CA ASP A 201 18.73 -6.76 -8.40
C ASP A 201 19.09 -6.52 -9.88
N ALA A 202 19.38 -7.58 -10.65
CA ALA A 202 19.61 -7.47 -12.08
C ALA A 202 18.40 -6.90 -12.83
N TRP A 203 17.18 -7.32 -12.47
CA TRP A 203 15.94 -6.79 -13.02
C TRP A 203 15.78 -5.29 -12.75
N ALA A 204 16.07 -4.83 -11.54
CA ALA A 204 16.02 -3.41 -11.21
C ALA A 204 16.99 -2.60 -12.09
N ASP A 205 18.22 -3.09 -12.26
CA ASP A 205 19.23 -2.46 -13.08
C ASP A 205 18.83 -2.41 -14.55
N ASP A 206 18.31 -3.49 -15.10
CA ASP A 206 17.82 -3.55 -16.48
C ASP A 206 16.63 -2.61 -16.71
N CYS A 207 15.68 -2.55 -15.77
CA CYS A 207 14.55 -1.63 -15.84
C CYS A 207 15.01 -0.16 -15.87
N VAL A 208 15.98 0.22 -15.03
CA VAL A 208 16.52 1.59 -15.00
C VAL A 208 17.26 1.90 -16.29
N ASN A 209 18.10 0.99 -16.78
CA ASN A 209 18.80 1.17 -18.04
C ASN A 209 17.84 1.36 -19.21
N LEU A 210 16.82 0.51 -19.32
CA LEU A 210 15.80 0.61 -20.35
C LEU A 210 15.03 1.93 -20.26
N PHE A 211 14.60 2.30 -19.06
CA PHE A 211 13.85 3.53 -18.82
C PHE A 211 14.65 4.79 -19.17
N LEU A 212 15.87 4.92 -18.65
CA LEU A 212 16.70 6.09 -18.91
C LEU A 212 17.09 6.22 -20.37
N ASN A 213 17.40 5.13 -21.06
CA ASN A 213 17.71 5.16 -22.48
C ASN A 213 16.49 5.56 -23.33
N GLY A 214 15.30 5.07 -22.98
CA GLY A 214 14.04 5.50 -23.60
C GLY A 214 13.77 6.99 -23.36
N CYS A 215 13.93 7.47 -22.15
CA CYS A 215 13.67 8.87 -21.78
C CYS A 215 14.66 9.89 -22.36
N ARG A 216 15.87 9.48 -22.68
CA ARG A 216 16.86 10.37 -23.34
C ARG A 216 16.46 10.77 -24.75
N TYR A 217 15.69 9.92 -25.43
CA TYR A 217 15.34 10.10 -26.84
C TYR A 217 13.84 10.22 -27.09
N TRP A 218 13.03 10.20 -26.04
CA TRP A 218 11.59 10.28 -26.18
C TRP A 218 11.15 11.70 -26.52
N LYS A 219 10.84 11.90 -27.79
CA LYS A 219 10.13 13.09 -28.26
C LYS A 219 8.67 12.69 -28.48
N THR A 220 7.73 13.37 -27.84
CA THR A 220 6.33 13.27 -28.19
C THR A 220 6.19 13.64 -29.67
N ALA A 221 5.72 12.72 -30.51
CA ALA A 221 5.34 13.09 -31.86
C ALA A 221 4.35 14.25 -31.73
N ALA A 222 4.68 15.39 -32.36
CA ALA A 222 3.81 16.54 -32.38
C ALA A 222 2.42 16.01 -32.79
N ARG A 223 1.41 16.16 -31.91
CA ARG A 223 0.02 15.92 -32.28
C ARG A 223 -0.22 16.93 -33.40
N ASP A 224 -0.24 16.40 -34.62
CA ASP A 224 -0.66 17.14 -35.80
C ASP A 224 -2.02 17.75 -35.45
N GLN A 225 -2.02 19.06 -35.21
CA GLN A 225 -3.24 19.86 -35.13
C GLN A 225 -3.79 19.89 -36.55
N ARG A 226 -4.56 18.90 -36.90
CA ARG A 226 -5.46 18.99 -38.02
C ARG A 226 -6.87 18.98 -37.45
N GLU A 227 -7.43 20.15 -37.56
CA GLU A 227 -8.81 20.60 -37.57
C GLU A 227 -9.91 19.53 -37.62
#